data_4a8c19d104d7a8bb08c6f00003a86125
#
_entry.id   4a8c19d104d7a8bb08c6f00003a86125
#
_cell.length_a   1.000
_cell.length_b   1.000
_cell.length_c   1.000
_cell.angle_alpha   90.00
_cell.angle_beta   90.00
_cell.angle_gamma   90.00
#
_symmetry.space_group_name_H-M   'P 1'
#
loop_
_entity.id
_entity.type
_entity.pdbx_description
1 polymer ?
#
loop_
_entity_poly.entity_id
_entity_poly.type
_entity_poly.pdbx_seq_one_letter_code
_entity_poly.pdbx_strand_id
1 'polypeptide(L)'
;MPVPRRPGPRRPVTRTHGDPRTDRRLGPGNNGGPTLIARRTVGVSHRTAPPSGAAQLRADCGRCFGLCCVVPAFAASTDFAIDKPAGSPCPNLRPDHRCGIHTELRERGFPGCTVFDCFGAGQQVAQVTFGGRDWRDAPETLPAMAEAFAVLRPLHELLWYCTEAVASDPPAALRAELERARAETRTLTEGDPTHLRAVDVAGHRNRVNPLLSRASDAARAPGGADRRGAHLLGVDLRHVDLRRANLRGALLIGADLRGADLALADVTGADLRGADLRGADLRRTLFLHQTQLDAARGDTRTGLPQTLTRPAHWTALPLTPVRQPARRGRRR
;
A
#
# COMPACT_ATOMS: atom_id res chain seq x y z
N MET A 1 6.61 -38.84 39.71
CA MET A 1 5.93 -39.51 38.61
C MET A 1 6.77 -39.32 37.35
N PRO A 2 7.02 -40.37 36.59
CA PRO A 2 8.17 -40.46 35.69
C PRO A 2 7.90 -39.90 34.27
N VAL A 3 8.97 -39.34 33.67
CA VAL A 3 9.11 -38.84 32.33
C VAL A 3 9.16 -40.01 31.32
N PRO A 4 8.47 -39.97 30.18
CA PRO A 4 8.65 -40.98 29.14
C PRO A 4 9.77 -40.61 28.15
N ARG A 5 10.50 -41.67 27.77
CA ARG A 5 11.72 -41.73 26.95
C ARG A 5 11.43 -41.54 25.45
N ARG A 6 12.38 -40.92 24.74
CA ARG A 6 12.45 -40.83 23.27
C ARG A 6 12.80 -42.17 22.63
N PRO A 7 12.28 -42.52 21.44
CA PRO A 7 12.83 -43.58 20.60
C PRO A 7 13.89 -43.03 19.64
N GLY A 8 14.93 -43.85 19.43
CA GLY A 8 16.11 -43.60 18.60
C GLY A 8 15.95 -43.95 17.13
N PRO A 9 17.00 -43.71 16.29
CA PRO A 9 16.94 -43.65 14.84
C PRO A 9 16.98 -45.04 14.17
N ARG A 10 16.26 -45.20 13.06
CA ARG A 10 16.34 -46.38 12.19
C ARG A 10 17.28 -46.13 11.00
N ARG A 11 18.10 -47.09 10.70
CA ARG A 11 19.12 -47.21 9.65
C ARG A 11 18.54 -47.52 8.24
N PRO A 12 19.34 -47.27 7.18
CA PRO A 12 18.91 -47.32 5.78
C PRO A 12 18.99 -48.74 5.17
N VAL A 13 18.19 -48.98 4.12
CA VAL A 13 18.24 -50.17 3.29
C VAL A 13 18.76 -49.81 1.90
N THR A 14 19.68 -50.61 1.44
CA THR A 14 20.50 -50.53 0.24
C THR A 14 19.85 -51.13 -1.01
N ARG A 15 20.14 -50.52 -2.16
CA ARG A 15 20.41 -50.98 -3.55
C ARG A 15 19.77 -52.29 -4.06
N THR A 16 19.32 -52.22 -5.34
CA THR A 16 19.87 -53.13 -6.40
C THR A 16 19.78 -52.46 -7.78
N HIS A 17 20.83 -52.74 -8.56
CA HIS A 17 21.09 -52.37 -9.95
C HIS A 17 20.26 -53.20 -10.95
N GLY A 18 20.09 -52.67 -12.16
CA GLY A 18 19.69 -53.41 -13.34
C GLY A 18 19.76 -52.59 -14.62
N ASP A 19 20.89 -52.64 -15.32
CA ASP A 19 21.05 -52.35 -16.75
C ASP A 19 21.03 -53.67 -17.49
N PRO A 20 20.49 -53.82 -18.72
CA PRO A 20 21.37 -53.86 -19.89
C PRO A 20 20.77 -53.30 -21.21
N ARG A 21 21.66 -52.65 -21.94
CA ARG A 21 21.98 -52.53 -23.38
C ARG A 21 21.21 -53.41 -24.38
N THR A 22 21.04 -52.83 -25.54
CA THR A 22 21.18 -53.17 -26.99
C THR A 22 19.99 -52.62 -27.75
N ASP A 23 20.02 -52.18 -29.01
CA ASP A 23 20.96 -52.26 -30.11
C ASP A 23 20.61 -51.22 -31.20
N ARG A 24 21.57 -50.95 -32.07
CA ARG A 24 21.62 -50.12 -33.25
C ARG A 24 20.50 -50.34 -34.28
N ARG A 25 20.09 -49.31 -35.03
CA ARG A 25 20.18 -49.30 -36.51
C ARG A 25 20.20 -47.87 -37.06
N LEU A 26 21.12 -47.66 -37.98
CA LEU A 26 21.35 -46.47 -38.81
C LEU A 26 20.48 -46.49 -40.08
N GLY A 27 20.16 -45.29 -40.61
CA GLY A 27 19.75 -45.08 -41.99
C GLY A 27 19.08 -43.75 -42.22
N PRO A 28 19.17 -43.13 -43.43
CA PRO A 28 19.89 -41.88 -43.60
C PRO A 28 19.01 -40.65 -43.97
N GLY A 29 19.53 -39.49 -43.68
CA GLY A 29 19.48 -38.26 -44.44
C GLY A 29 18.14 -37.65 -44.84
N ASN A 30 17.83 -36.44 -44.35
CA ASN A 30 17.37 -35.41 -45.30
C ASN A 30 17.68 -33.99 -44.75
N ASN A 31 18.12 -33.17 -45.66
CA ASN A 31 18.49 -31.75 -45.48
C ASN A 31 17.22 -30.91 -45.16
N GLY A 32 17.31 -30.08 -44.15
CA GLY A 32 16.27 -29.08 -43.88
C GLY A 32 16.85 -27.96 -43.04
N GLY A 33 16.85 -26.78 -43.60
CA GLY A 33 17.50 -25.56 -43.14
C GLY A 33 17.08 -25.06 -41.73
N PRO A 34 17.67 -23.98 -41.25
CA PRO A 34 17.59 -23.55 -39.86
C PRO A 34 16.17 -23.08 -39.50
N THR A 35 15.51 -23.85 -38.66
CA THR A 35 14.24 -23.45 -38.05
C THR A 35 14.53 -22.31 -37.08
N LEU A 36 14.14 -21.10 -37.43
CA LEU A 36 14.07 -19.95 -36.56
C LEU A 36 13.21 -20.33 -35.35
N ILE A 37 13.85 -20.57 -34.21
CA ILE A 37 13.14 -20.63 -32.93
C ILE A 37 12.60 -19.24 -32.67
N ALA A 38 11.30 -19.06 -32.95
CA ALA A 38 10.57 -17.88 -32.54
C ALA A 38 10.66 -17.77 -31.01
N ARG A 39 11.47 -16.87 -30.54
CA ARG A 39 11.46 -16.44 -29.15
C ARG A 39 10.04 -15.90 -28.90
N ARG A 40 9.23 -16.66 -28.19
CA ARG A 40 8.01 -16.13 -27.57
C ARG A 40 8.43 -15.02 -26.61
N THR A 41 8.39 -13.81 -27.08
CA THR A 41 8.33 -12.63 -26.23
C THR A 41 7.04 -12.77 -25.43
N VAL A 42 7.16 -13.14 -24.17
CA VAL A 42 6.08 -13.02 -23.20
C VAL A 42 5.77 -11.51 -23.17
N GLY A 43 4.71 -11.12 -23.88
CA GLY A 43 4.22 -9.77 -23.86
C GLY A 43 3.94 -9.36 -22.43
N VAL A 44 4.73 -8.41 -21.91
CA VAL A 44 4.45 -7.73 -20.65
C VAL A 44 3.14 -7.00 -20.88
N SER A 45 2.06 -7.58 -20.34
CA SER A 45 0.72 -6.99 -20.36
C SER A 45 0.81 -5.65 -19.62
N HIS A 46 0.85 -4.55 -20.37
CA HIS A 46 0.67 -3.23 -19.80
C HIS A 46 -0.69 -3.22 -19.10
N ARG A 47 -0.69 -3.02 -17.79
CA ARG A 47 -1.93 -2.84 -17.04
C ARG A 47 -2.70 -1.68 -17.68
N THR A 48 -3.75 -2.02 -18.40
CA THR A 48 -4.79 -1.11 -18.83
C THR A 48 -5.49 -0.51 -17.61
N ALA A 49 -6.22 0.59 -17.79
CA ALA A 49 -6.92 1.40 -16.80
C ALA A 49 -7.40 0.64 -15.54
N PRO A 50 -7.44 1.30 -14.36
CA PRO A 50 -7.81 0.63 -13.12
C PRO A 50 -9.15 -0.11 -13.28
N PRO A 51 -9.28 -1.32 -12.70
CA PRO A 51 -10.51 -2.09 -12.82
C PRO A 51 -11.71 -1.29 -12.32
N SER A 52 -12.84 -1.43 -12.98
CA SER A 52 -14.12 -0.81 -12.62
C SER A 52 -14.41 -1.06 -11.12
N GLY A 53 -14.47 0.01 -10.33
CA GLY A 53 -14.54 -0.03 -8.87
C GLY A 53 -13.33 0.59 -8.14
N ALA A 54 -12.14 0.64 -8.75
CA ALA A 54 -10.97 1.29 -8.14
C ALA A 54 -11.13 2.83 -8.04
N ALA A 55 -11.91 3.44 -8.93
CA ALA A 55 -12.23 4.88 -8.85
C ALA A 55 -13.05 5.23 -7.59
N GLN A 56 -13.90 4.31 -7.11
CA GLN A 56 -14.70 4.50 -5.91
C GLN A 56 -13.88 4.44 -4.62
N LEU A 57 -12.68 3.82 -4.67
CA LEU A 57 -11.75 3.70 -3.55
C LEU A 57 -10.70 4.83 -3.51
N ARG A 58 -10.97 5.94 -4.22
CA ARG A 58 -10.18 7.17 -4.14
C ARG A 58 -10.98 8.25 -3.44
N ALA A 59 -10.30 9.04 -2.62
CA ALA A 59 -10.93 10.16 -1.94
C ALA A 59 -11.50 11.17 -2.94
N ASP A 60 -12.80 11.49 -2.81
CA ASP A 60 -13.47 12.58 -3.51
C ASP A 60 -13.94 13.60 -2.47
N CYS A 61 -13.05 14.56 -2.15
CA CYS A 61 -13.31 15.57 -1.13
C CYS A 61 -14.49 16.50 -1.47
N GLY A 62 -14.86 16.61 -2.75
CA GLY A 62 -16.03 17.39 -3.18
C GLY A 62 -17.37 16.76 -2.80
N ARG A 63 -17.37 15.47 -2.41
CA ARG A 63 -18.57 14.70 -2.14
C ARG A 63 -18.62 14.08 -0.74
N CYS A 64 -17.65 14.42 0.16
CA CYS A 64 -17.49 13.71 1.43
C CYS A 64 -17.92 14.51 2.66
N PHE A 65 -18.46 15.72 2.51
CA PHE A 65 -18.82 16.63 3.63
C PHE A 65 -17.69 16.89 4.62
N GLY A 66 -16.42 16.72 4.21
CA GLY A 66 -15.25 17.02 5.03
C GLY A 66 -15.05 16.11 6.23
N LEU A 67 -15.55 14.88 6.22
CA LEU A 67 -15.54 13.97 7.38
C LEU A 67 -14.15 13.72 7.96
N CYS A 68 -13.10 13.66 7.14
CA CYS A 68 -11.71 13.56 7.63
C CYS A 68 -11.26 14.80 8.41
N CYS A 69 -11.87 15.96 8.18
CA CYS A 69 -11.61 17.22 8.90
C CYS A 69 -12.49 17.38 10.14
N VAL A 70 -13.53 16.56 10.31
CA VAL A 70 -14.48 16.67 11.42
C VAL A 70 -14.33 15.52 12.41
N VAL A 71 -14.33 14.29 11.93
CA VAL A 71 -14.45 13.08 12.77
C VAL A 71 -13.23 12.85 13.66
N PRO A 72 -11.96 12.79 13.15
CA PRO A 72 -10.83 12.46 14.01
C PRO A 72 -10.48 13.59 14.98
N ALA A 73 -10.05 13.24 16.19
CA ALA A 73 -9.32 14.14 17.06
C ALA A 73 -7.84 14.19 16.65
N PHE A 74 -7.17 15.30 16.92
CA PHE A 74 -5.72 15.38 16.91
C PHE A 74 -5.22 16.38 17.95
N ALA A 75 -4.02 16.13 18.45
CA ALA A 75 -3.33 16.98 19.42
C ALA A 75 -2.16 17.71 18.76
N ALA A 76 -1.88 18.92 19.23
CA ALA A 76 -0.71 19.67 18.83
C ALA A 76 0.57 18.86 19.04
N SER A 77 1.36 18.70 17.98
CA SER A 77 2.52 17.84 17.92
C SER A 77 3.38 18.16 16.70
N THR A 78 4.36 17.32 16.37
CA THR A 78 5.08 17.40 15.10
C THR A 78 4.19 17.14 13.89
N ASP A 79 3.03 16.51 14.07
CA ASP A 79 2.12 16.12 13.00
C ASP A 79 0.95 17.11 12.82
N PHE A 80 0.61 17.91 13.86
CA PHE A 80 -0.50 18.86 13.85
C PHE A 80 -0.18 20.14 14.61
N ALA A 81 -0.41 21.28 13.99
CA ALA A 81 -0.13 22.61 14.58
C ALA A 81 -1.12 23.01 15.70
N ILE A 82 -2.25 22.30 15.83
CA ILE A 82 -3.33 22.66 16.76
C ILE A 82 -3.92 21.43 17.44
N ASP A 83 -4.59 21.66 18.57
CA ASP A 83 -5.52 20.68 19.14
C ASP A 83 -6.87 20.75 18.44
N LYS A 84 -7.49 19.61 18.21
CA LYS A 84 -8.86 19.50 17.68
C LYS A 84 -9.60 18.31 18.32
N PRO A 85 -10.71 18.55 19.02
CA PRO A 85 -11.57 17.48 19.53
C PRO A 85 -12.19 16.64 18.40
N ALA A 86 -12.50 15.38 18.70
CA ALA A 86 -13.29 14.55 17.80
C ALA A 86 -14.68 15.18 17.57
N GLY A 87 -15.20 15.04 16.35
CA GLY A 87 -16.50 15.59 15.97
C GLY A 87 -16.55 17.12 15.81
N SER A 88 -15.45 17.83 16.09
CA SER A 88 -15.37 19.29 15.87
C SER A 88 -14.74 19.58 14.51
N PRO A 89 -15.30 20.51 13.71
CA PRO A 89 -14.71 20.89 12.42
C PRO A 89 -13.31 21.50 12.59
N CYS A 90 -12.37 21.11 11.74
CA CYS A 90 -11.08 21.77 11.62
C CYS A 90 -11.27 23.24 11.19
N PRO A 91 -10.54 24.20 11.76
CA PRO A 91 -10.64 25.62 11.33
C PRO A 91 -10.30 25.84 9.85
N ASN A 92 -9.55 24.93 9.23
CA ASN A 92 -9.20 24.97 7.82
C ASN A 92 -10.28 24.37 6.90
N LEU A 93 -11.39 23.85 7.44
CA LEU A 93 -12.50 23.31 6.65
C LEU A 93 -13.36 24.45 6.11
N ARG A 94 -13.42 24.56 4.78
CA ARG A 94 -14.23 25.59 4.08
C ARG A 94 -15.74 25.26 4.08
N PRO A 95 -16.58 26.23 3.74
CA PRO A 95 -18.02 26.00 3.55
C PRO A 95 -18.34 24.94 2.49
N ASP A 96 -17.50 24.79 1.47
CA ASP A 96 -17.62 23.77 0.40
C ASP A 96 -17.10 22.38 0.81
N HIS A 97 -16.87 22.15 2.10
CA HIS A 97 -16.33 20.93 2.70
C HIS A 97 -14.90 20.56 2.28
N ARG A 98 -14.18 21.44 1.59
CA ARG A 98 -12.78 21.22 1.20
C ARG A 98 -11.84 21.81 2.24
N CYS A 99 -10.68 21.17 2.36
CA CYS A 99 -9.59 21.69 3.17
C CYS A 99 -8.99 22.94 2.50
N GLY A 100 -8.99 24.08 3.20
CA GLY A 100 -8.46 25.35 2.70
C GLY A 100 -6.95 25.39 2.53
N ILE A 101 -6.23 24.49 3.16
CA ILE A 101 -4.76 24.40 3.15
C ILE A 101 -4.25 23.09 2.55
N HIS A 102 -5.07 22.36 1.76
CA HIS A 102 -4.74 21.02 1.31
C HIS A 102 -3.40 20.95 0.55
N THR A 103 -3.06 21.96 -0.22
CA THR A 103 -1.82 22.06 -0.98
C THR A 103 -0.60 22.49 -0.17
N GLU A 104 -0.81 22.99 1.05
CA GLU A 104 0.19 23.58 1.94
C GLU A 104 0.23 22.88 3.32
N LEU A 105 -0.25 21.64 3.42
CA LEU A 105 -0.42 20.95 4.71
C LEU A 105 0.88 20.91 5.52
N ARG A 106 2.01 20.62 4.88
CA ARG A 106 3.31 20.53 5.56
C ARG A 106 3.80 21.88 6.05
N GLU A 107 3.72 22.89 5.20
CA GLU A 107 4.15 24.27 5.48
C GLU A 107 3.30 24.90 6.58
N ARG A 108 2.03 24.48 6.66
CA ARG A 108 1.07 24.95 7.67
C ARG A 108 1.11 24.14 8.97
N GLY A 109 2.01 23.13 9.08
CA GLY A 109 2.17 22.33 10.29
C GLY A 109 1.14 21.20 10.44
N PHE A 110 0.64 20.67 9.32
CA PHE A 110 -0.30 19.53 9.30
C PHE A 110 0.24 18.35 8.49
N PRO A 111 1.52 17.92 8.67
CA PRO A 111 2.03 16.77 7.94
C PRO A 111 1.24 15.47 8.22
N GLY A 112 0.61 15.33 9.40
CA GLY A 112 -0.26 14.19 9.71
C GLY A 112 -1.46 14.05 8.78
N CYS A 113 -1.96 15.14 8.19
CA CYS A 113 -3.02 15.07 7.19
C CYS A 113 -2.55 14.50 5.85
N THR A 114 -1.24 14.56 5.52
CA THR A 114 -0.70 14.03 4.26
C THR A 114 -0.65 12.50 4.22
N VAL A 115 -0.63 11.85 5.38
CA VAL A 115 -0.59 10.38 5.51
C VAL A 115 -1.98 9.76 5.66
N PHE A 116 -3.02 10.58 5.75
CA PHE A 116 -4.39 10.10 5.91
C PHE A 116 -5.05 9.83 4.56
N ASP A 117 -5.53 8.61 4.35
CA ASP A 117 -6.40 8.26 3.23
C ASP A 117 -7.72 7.68 3.75
N CYS A 118 -8.82 8.18 3.22
CA CYS A 118 -10.14 7.62 3.51
C CYS A 118 -10.54 6.50 2.55
N PHE A 119 -9.75 6.24 1.50
CA PHE A 119 -10.06 5.25 0.46
C PHE A 119 -11.50 5.36 -0.08
N GLY A 120 -12.01 6.58 -0.17
CA GLY A 120 -13.38 6.82 -0.63
C GLY A 120 -14.47 6.62 0.42
N ALA A 121 -14.15 6.25 1.65
CA ALA A 121 -15.15 6.06 2.71
C ALA A 121 -15.94 7.34 3.01
N GLY A 122 -15.32 8.52 2.87
CA GLY A 122 -15.99 9.80 3.11
C GLY A 122 -17.19 10.02 2.20
N GLN A 123 -17.02 9.86 0.88
CA GLN A 123 -18.14 9.98 -0.06
C GLN A 123 -19.12 8.81 0.05
N GLN A 124 -18.70 7.61 0.45
CA GLN A 124 -19.60 6.50 0.73
C GLN A 124 -20.55 6.85 1.88
N VAL A 125 -20.03 7.35 3.02
CA VAL A 125 -20.85 7.83 4.13
C VAL A 125 -21.80 8.93 3.66
N ALA A 126 -21.24 9.99 3.08
CA ALA A 126 -22.00 11.19 2.74
C ALA A 126 -23.10 10.93 1.70
N GLN A 127 -22.78 10.25 0.61
CA GLN A 127 -23.67 10.15 -0.54
C GLN A 127 -24.55 8.88 -0.54
N VAL A 128 -24.04 7.77 0.02
CA VAL A 128 -24.74 6.49 -0.02
C VAL A 128 -25.40 6.20 1.32
N THR A 129 -24.61 6.13 2.40
CA THR A 129 -25.15 5.75 3.72
C THR A 129 -26.13 6.78 4.27
N PHE A 130 -25.90 8.08 4.02
CA PHE A 130 -26.75 9.18 4.48
C PHE A 130 -27.51 9.90 3.35
N GLY A 131 -27.46 9.38 2.11
CA GLY A 131 -28.28 9.85 0.99
C GLY A 131 -28.03 11.30 0.58
N GLY A 132 -26.81 11.84 0.79
CA GLY A 132 -26.48 13.24 0.49
C GLY A 132 -26.94 14.24 1.53
N ARG A 133 -27.43 13.81 2.70
CA ARG A 133 -27.84 14.71 3.80
C ARG A 133 -26.61 15.29 4.49
N ASP A 134 -26.44 16.61 4.37
CA ASP A 134 -25.29 17.31 4.95
C ASP A 134 -25.46 17.44 6.47
N TRP A 135 -24.41 17.13 7.24
CA TRP A 135 -24.39 17.29 8.69
C TRP A 135 -24.47 18.76 9.13
N ARG A 136 -24.17 19.73 8.28
CA ARG A 136 -24.36 21.16 8.60
C ARG A 136 -25.82 21.56 8.60
N ASP A 137 -26.60 20.97 7.70
CA ASP A 137 -28.05 21.19 7.64
C ASP A 137 -28.81 20.28 8.61
N ALA A 138 -28.20 19.19 9.03
CA ALA A 138 -28.75 18.19 9.93
C ALA A 138 -27.71 17.73 10.98
N PRO A 139 -27.34 18.60 11.94
CA PRO A 139 -26.25 18.36 12.89
C PRO A 139 -26.43 17.09 13.74
N GLU A 140 -27.68 16.66 13.96
CA GLU A 140 -28.01 15.42 14.68
C GLU A 140 -27.51 14.15 13.96
N THR A 141 -27.16 14.22 12.67
CA THR A 141 -26.64 13.10 11.90
C THR A 141 -25.14 12.89 12.11
N LEU A 142 -24.39 13.91 12.53
CA LEU A 142 -22.94 13.88 12.62
C LEU A 142 -22.38 12.73 13.49
N PRO A 143 -22.94 12.42 14.69
CA PRO A 143 -22.46 11.30 15.48
C PRO A 143 -22.57 9.96 14.74
N ALA A 144 -23.69 9.70 14.08
CA ALA A 144 -23.90 8.49 13.31
C ALA A 144 -23.01 8.43 12.04
N MET A 145 -22.77 9.58 11.39
CA MET A 145 -21.79 9.67 10.29
C MET A 145 -20.38 9.37 10.77
N ALA A 146 -19.98 9.84 11.95
CA ALA A 146 -18.69 9.58 12.54
C ALA A 146 -18.47 8.07 12.82
N GLU A 147 -19.48 7.42 13.41
CA GLU A 147 -19.45 5.97 13.64
C GLU A 147 -19.36 5.18 12.34
N ALA A 148 -20.19 5.52 11.34
CA ALA A 148 -20.16 4.89 10.02
C ALA A 148 -18.79 5.11 9.33
N PHE A 149 -18.21 6.30 9.43
CA PHE A 149 -16.89 6.60 8.86
C PHE A 149 -15.77 5.79 9.52
N ALA A 150 -15.83 5.59 10.84
CA ALA A 150 -14.86 4.78 11.58
C ALA A 150 -14.88 3.29 11.16
N VAL A 151 -16.03 2.78 10.74
CA VAL A 151 -16.20 1.41 10.22
C VAL A 151 -15.83 1.33 8.73
N LEU A 152 -16.34 2.26 7.93
CA LEU A 152 -16.16 2.22 6.47
C LEU A 152 -14.72 2.48 6.03
N ARG A 153 -14.00 3.38 6.69
CA ARG A 153 -12.61 3.68 6.31
C ARG A 153 -11.71 2.45 6.31
N PRO A 154 -11.62 1.62 7.39
CA PRO A 154 -10.81 0.41 7.37
C PRO A 154 -11.35 -0.69 6.43
N LEU A 155 -12.66 -0.76 6.18
CA LEU A 155 -13.22 -1.68 5.18
C LEU A 155 -12.84 -1.26 3.75
N HIS A 156 -12.89 0.02 3.42
CA HIS A 156 -12.47 0.55 2.13
C HIS A 156 -10.97 0.35 1.89
N GLU A 157 -10.14 0.55 2.89
CA GLU A 157 -8.72 0.23 2.85
C GLU A 157 -8.51 -1.26 2.52
N LEU A 158 -9.23 -2.15 3.22
CA LEU A 158 -9.15 -3.60 2.99
C LEU A 158 -9.63 -3.98 1.58
N LEU A 159 -10.71 -3.36 1.12
CA LEU A 159 -11.25 -3.54 -0.22
C LEU A 159 -10.23 -3.10 -1.30
N TRP A 160 -9.52 -2.00 -1.04
CA TRP A 160 -8.41 -1.55 -1.89
C TRP A 160 -7.30 -2.60 -1.94
N TYR A 161 -6.84 -3.12 -0.80
CA TYR A 161 -5.82 -4.17 -0.76
C TYR A 161 -6.26 -5.44 -1.48
N CYS A 162 -7.50 -5.89 -1.30
CA CYS A 162 -8.04 -7.04 -2.02
C CYS A 162 -8.05 -6.81 -3.54
N THR A 163 -8.40 -5.59 -3.98
CA THR A 163 -8.43 -5.21 -5.40
C THR A 163 -7.02 -5.25 -6.01
N GLU A 164 -6.03 -4.69 -5.32
CA GLU A 164 -4.62 -4.74 -5.74
C GLU A 164 -4.07 -6.18 -5.74
N ALA A 165 -4.44 -6.99 -4.73
CA ALA A 165 -4.02 -8.38 -4.65
C ALA A 165 -4.57 -9.23 -5.81
N VAL A 166 -5.84 -9.06 -6.19
CA VAL A 166 -6.41 -9.70 -7.37
C VAL A 166 -5.71 -9.25 -8.66
N ALA A 167 -5.40 -7.95 -8.76
CA ALA A 167 -4.73 -7.37 -9.92
C ALA A 167 -3.25 -7.78 -10.05
N SER A 168 -2.61 -8.28 -8.99
CA SER A 168 -1.23 -8.78 -9.02
C SER A 168 -1.07 -10.13 -9.73
N ASP A 169 -2.14 -10.70 -10.27
CA ASP A 169 -2.19 -11.98 -10.98
C ASP A 169 -1.73 -13.19 -10.13
N PRO A 170 -2.34 -13.42 -8.96
CA PRO A 170 -2.01 -14.57 -8.11
C PRO A 170 -2.46 -15.89 -8.76
N PRO A 171 -1.96 -17.06 -8.28
CA PRO A 171 -2.43 -18.36 -8.71
C PRO A 171 -3.96 -18.49 -8.63
N ALA A 172 -4.58 -19.23 -9.57
CA ALA A 172 -6.04 -19.27 -9.77
C ALA A 172 -6.83 -19.59 -8.48
N ALA A 173 -6.38 -20.55 -7.66
CA ALA A 173 -7.04 -20.87 -6.40
C ALA A 173 -7.03 -19.70 -5.42
N LEU A 174 -5.89 -19.02 -5.27
CA LEU A 174 -5.76 -17.84 -4.40
C LEU A 174 -6.55 -16.65 -4.95
N ARG A 175 -6.58 -16.46 -6.27
CA ARG A 175 -7.41 -15.46 -6.92
C ARG A 175 -8.88 -15.63 -6.53
N ALA A 176 -9.42 -16.85 -6.62
CA ALA A 176 -10.81 -17.11 -6.25
C ALA A 176 -11.09 -16.83 -4.76
N GLU A 177 -10.14 -17.12 -3.86
CA GLU A 177 -10.26 -16.76 -2.44
C GLU A 177 -10.27 -15.23 -2.23
N LEU A 178 -9.38 -14.51 -2.91
CA LEU A 178 -9.28 -13.04 -2.85
C LEU A 178 -10.52 -12.35 -3.44
N GLU A 179 -11.08 -12.89 -4.53
CA GLU A 179 -12.32 -12.37 -5.12
C GLU A 179 -13.52 -12.53 -4.19
N ARG A 180 -13.63 -13.68 -3.50
CA ARG A 180 -14.65 -13.89 -2.46
C ARG A 180 -14.47 -12.91 -1.31
N ALA A 181 -13.25 -12.77 -0.77
CA ALA A 181 -12.95 -11.82 0.29
C ALA A 181 -13.25 -10.37 -0.13
N ARG A 182 -12.93 -10.00 -1.38
CA ARG A 182 -13.27 -8.69 -1.94
C ARG A 182 -14.78 -8.46 -2.02
N ALA A 183 -15.54 -9.47 -2.49
CA ALA A 183 -16.99 -9.39 -2.57
C ALA A 183 -17.62 -9.28 -1.17
N GLU A 184 -17.21 -10.12 -0.21
CA GLU A 184 -17.63 -10.03 1.19
C GLU A 184 -17.34 -8.65 1.79
N THR A 185 -16.10 -8.13 1.61
CA THR A 185 -15.73 -6.81 2.10
C THR A 185 -16.61 -5.72 1.50
N ARG A 186 -16.95 -5.81 0.21
CA ARG A 186 -17.85 -4.86 -0.46
C ARG A 186 -19.25 -4.90 0.16
N THR A 187 -19.83 -6.08 0.35
CA THR A 187 -21.15 -6.22 0.99
C THR A 187 -21.17 -5.57 2.37
N LEU A 188 -20.10 -5.72 3.17
CA LEU A 188 -19.99 -5.05 4.47
C LEU A 188 -19.96 -3.52 4.38
N THR A 189 -19.63 -2.93 3.23
CA THR A 189 -19.63 -1.46 3.02
C THR A 189 -21.00 -0.91 2.59
N GLU A 190 -21.94 -1.75 2.23
CA GLU A 190 -23.23 -1.36 1.63
C GLU A 190 -24.38 -1.23 2.64
N GLY A 191 -24.09 -1.44 3.94
CA GLY A 191 -25.10 -1.41 5.01
C GLY A 191 -25.58 0.00 5.39
N ASP A 192 -26.78 0.06 6.00
CA ASP A 192 -27.25 1.24 6.69
C ASP A 192 -26.43 1.53 7.98
N PRO A 193 -26.59 2.70 8.64
CA PRO A 193 -25.82 3.02 9.84
C PRO A 193 -25.95 2.00 10.97
N THR A 194 -27.11 1.33 11.11
CA THR A 194 -27.35 0.32 12.16
C THR A 194 -26.57 -0.96 11.85
N HIS A 195 -26.61 -1.40 10.60
CA HIS A 195 -25.84 -2.55 10.13
C HIS A 195 -24.33 -2.30 10.29
N LEU A 196 -23.83 -1.14 9.83
CA LEU A 196 -22.41 -0.79 9.93
C LEU A 196 -21.90 -0.82 11.36
N ARG A 197 -22.69 -0.36 12.34
CA ARG A 197 -22.33 -0.39 13.75
C ARG A 197 -22.11 -1.81 14.29
N ALA A 198 -22.75 -2.82 13.70
CA ALA A 198 -22.63 -4.22 14.09
C ALA A 198 -21.48 -4.97 13.43
N VAL A 199 -20.77 -4.35 12.46
CA VAL A 199 -19.70 -5.02 11.70
C VAL A 199 -18.46 -5.25 12.56
N ASP A 200 -18.05 -6.50 12.71
CA ASP A 200 -16.74 -6.87 13.28
C ASP A 200 -15.61 -6.67 12.25
N VAL A 201 -15.14 -5.43 12.13
CA VAL A 201 -14.05 -5.04 11.21
C VAL A 201 -12.76 -5.77 11.54
N ALA A 202 -12.45 -5.96 12.84
CA ALA A 202 -11.21 -6.61 13.26
C ALA A 202 -11.21 -8.10 12.90
N GLY A 203 -12.28 -8.82 13.18
CA GLY A 203 -12.45 -10.22 12.82
C GLY A 203 -12.42 -10.42 11.31
N HIS A 204 -13.07 -9.54 10.53
CA HIS A 204 -13.01 -9.59 9.07
C HIS A 204 -11.59 -9.36 8.55
N ARG A 205 -10.88 -8.34 9.04
CA ARG A 205 -9.47 -8.07 8.68
C ARG A 205 -8.57 -9.27 9.00
N ASN A 206 -8.77 -9.92 10.14
CA ASN A 206 -7.99 -11.10 10.55
C ASN A 206 -8.19 -12.29 9.59
N ARG A 207 -9.37 -12.44 8.99
CA ARG A 207 -9.63 -13.47 7.96
C ARG A 207 -8.98 -13.12 6.62
N VAL A 208 -8.95 -11.85 6.23
CA VAL A 208 -8.45 -11.40 4.93
C VAL A 208 -6.92 -11.25 4.89
N ASN A 209 -6.28 -10.80 5.97
CA ASN A 209 -4.84 -10.56 6.01
C ASN A 209 -3.96 -11.76 5.59
N PRO A 210 -4.27 -13.03 5.95
CA PRO A 210 -3.54 -14.18 5.45
C PRO A 210 -3.58 -14.31 3.92
N LEU A 211 -4.71 -13.99 3.28
CA LEU A 211 -4.86 -14.03 1.82
C LEU A 211 -3.98 -12.96 1.16
N LEU A 212 -3.96 -11.75 1.71
CA LEU A 212 -3.10 -10.66 1.24
C LEU A 212 -1.61 -11.01 1.39
N SER A 213 -1.22 -11.69 2.49
CA SER A 213 0.15 -12.16 2.69
C SER A 213 0.54 -13.20 1.64
N ARG A 214 -0.32 -14.19 1.38
CA ARG A 214 -0.11 -15.20 0.32
C ARG A 214 0.00 -14.57 -1.07
N ALA A 215 -0.81 -13.55 -1.37
CA ALA A 215 -0.73 -12.81 -2.64
C ALA A 215 0.61 -12.07 -2.78
N SER A 216 1.06 -11.42 -1.71
CA SER A 216 2.37 -10.78 -1.66
C SER A 216 3.49 -11.79 -1.89
N ASP A 217 3.47 -12.93 -1.18
CA ASP A 217 4.51 -13.97 -1.31
C ASP A 217 4.55 -14.54 -2.73
N ALA A 218 3.39 -14.79 -3.36
CA ALA A 218 3.29 -15.24 -4.74
C ALA A 218 3.87 -14.22 -5.74
N ALA A 219 3.53 -12.94 -5.58
CA ALA A 219 4.02 -11.86 -6.45
C ALA A 219 5.52 -11.62 -6.30
N ARG A 220 6.07 -11.84 -5.11
CA ARG A 220 7.49 -11.66 -4.78
C ARG A 220 8.35 -12.90 -5.07
N ALA A 221 7.77 -14.04 -5.44
CA ALA A 221 8.53 -15.28 -5.70
C ALA A 221 9.67 -15.07 -6.74
N PRO A 222 10.88 -15.64 -6.51
CA PRO A 222 11.29 -16.55 -5.43
C PRO A 222 11.57 -15.86 -4.07
N GLY A 223 11.23 -14.60 -3.89
CA GLY A 223 11.42 -13.82 -2.67
C GLY A 223 12.64 -12.90 -2.71
N GLY A 224 12.69 -11.96 -1.78
CA GLY A 224 13.76 -11.03 -1.50
C GLY A 224 13.97 -10.93 0.01
N ALA A 225 14.73 -9.92 0.47
CA ALA A 225 15.00 -9.71 1.88
C ALA A 225 13.70 -9.60 2.70
N ASP A 226 13.58 -10.33 3.79
CA ASP A 226 12.47 -10.13 4.75
C ASP A 226 12.86 -9.03 5.75
N ARG A 227 12.16 -7.92 5.66
CA ARG A 227 12.31 -6.73 6.51
C ARG A 227 10.96 -6.30 7.07
N ARG A 228 10.05 -7.22 7.27
CA ARG A 228 8.73 -6.97 7.86
C ARG A 228 8.88 -6.32 9.24
N GLY A 229 8.23 -5.17 9.43
CA GLY A 229 8.29 -4.41 10.67
C GLY A 229 9.67 -3.88 11.04
N ALA A 230 10.63 -3.89 10.10
CA ALA A 230 12.00 -3.46 10.39
C ALA A 230 12.06 -1.98 10.74
N HIS A 231 12.90 -1.64 11.71
CA HIS A 231 13.18 -0.27 12.14
C HIS A 231 14.30 0.28 11.25
N LEU A 232 13.95 1.03 10.23
CA LEU A 232 14.87 1.58 9.21
C LEU A 232 14.84 3.12 9.18
N LEU A 233 14.59 3.75 10.33
CA LEU A 233 14.52 5.22 10.46
C LEU A 233 15.86 5.85 10.08
N GLY A 234 15.87 6.72 9.08
CA GLY A 234 17.05 7.45 8.63
C GLY A 234 18.16 6.58 8.03
N VAL A 235 17.94 5.29 7.81
CA VAL A 235 18.95 4.35 7.30
C VAL A 235 19.26 4.63 5.84
N ASP A 236 20.55 4.55 5.45
CA ASP A 236 20.99 4.59 4.06
C ASP A 236 20.73 3.24 3.37
N LEU A 237 19.78 3.24 2.42
CA LEU A 237 19.35 2.07 1.66
C LEU A 237 19.66 2.19 0.16
N ARG A 238 20.44 3.18 -0.26
CA ARG A 238 20.73 3.47 -1.69
C ARG A 238 21.35 2.32 -2.45
N HIS A 239 22.11 1.48 -1.78
CA HIS A 239 22.87 0.36 -2.37
C HIS A 239 22.36 -1.01 -1.91
N VAL A 240 21.22 -1.03 -1.24
CA VAL A 240 20.61 -2.26 -0.75
C VAL A 240 19.69 -2.82 -1.84
N ASP A 241 19.80 -4.12 -2.12
CA ASP A 241 18.82 -4.78 -3.00
C ASP A 241 17.49 -4.91 -2.26
N LEU A 242 16.51 -4.10 -2.70
CA LEU A 242 15.15 -4.09 -2.16
C LEU A 242 14.14 -4.72 -3.12
N ARG A 243 14.58 -5.23 -4.25
CA ARG A 243 13.69 -5.95 -5.17
C ARG A 243 13.08 -7.15 -4.46
N ARG A 244 11.77 -7.29 -4.62
CA ARG A 244 10.98 -8.36 -3.98
C ARG A 244 11.10 -8.40 -2.44
N ALA A 245 11.61 -7.34 -1.80
CA ALA A 245 11.72 -7.27 -0.35
C ALA A 245 10.33 -7.25 0.31
N ASN A 246 10.22 -7.89 1.45
CA ASN A 246 9.05 -7.76 2.32
C ASN A 246 9.28 -6.60 3.29
N LEU A 247 8.70 -5.44 2.97
CA LEU A 247 8.78 -4.22 3.77
C LEU A 247 7.46 -3.92 4.50
N ARG A 248 6.57 -4.90 4.65
CA ARG A 248 5.26 -4.73 5.31
C ARG A 248 5.44 -4.18 6.73
N GLY A 249 4.82 -3.02 6.99
CA GLY A 249 4.91 -2.36 8.30
C GLY A 249 6.31 -1.86 8.69
N ALA A 250 7.26 -1.80 7.76
CA ALA A 250 8.59 -1.27 8.04
C ALA A 250 8.54 0.24 8.33
N LEU A 251 9.33 0.70 9.30
CA LEU A 251 9.47 2.12 9.64
C LEU A 251 10.63 2.71 8.81
N LEU A 252 10.29 3.28 7.66
CA LEU A 252 11.23 3.89 6.71
C LEU A 252 11.28 5.42 6.84
N ILE A 253 10.87 5.97 7.99
CA ILE A 253 10.81 7.41 8.24
C ILE A 253 12.19 8.03 8.01
N GLY A 254 12.27 8.97 7.05
CA GLY A 254 13.52 9.66 6.70
C GLY A 254 14.61 8.78 6.09
N ALA A 255 14.34 7.53 5.74
CA ALA A 255 15.31 6.64 5.08
C ALA A 255 15.79 7.19 3.74
N ASP A 256 17.05 6.97 3.40
CA ASP A 256 17.62 7.34 2.10
C ASP A 256 17.46 6.18 1.11
N LEU A 257 16.44 6.29 0.25
CA LEU A 257 16.10 5.32 -0.78
C LEU A 257 16.42 5.84 -2.20
N ARG A 258 17.28 6.86 -2.31
CA ARG A 258 17.63 7.47 -3.60
C ARG A 258 18.17 6.44 -4.58
N GLY A 259 17.55 6.37 -5.77
CA GLY A 259 17.94 5.44 -6.82
C GLY A 259 17.69 3.96 -6.48
N ALA A 260 17.06 3.63 -5.37
CA ALA A 260 16.74 2.26 -5.01
C ALA A 260 15.75 1.62 -5.99
N ASP A 261 15.94 0.35 -6.29
CA ASP A 261 14.98 -0.47 -7.05
C ASP A 261 14.06 -1.23 -6.06
N LEU A 262 12.78 -0.83 -6.03
CA LEU A 262 11.74 -1.45 -5.23
C LEU A 262 10.79 -2.33 -6.07
N ALA A 263 11.25 -2.80 -7.23
CA ALA A 263 10.43 -3.66 -8.08
C ALA A 263 9.94 -4.91 -7.31
N LEU A 264 8.62 -5.08 -7.25
CA LEU A 264 7.93 -6.13 -6.52
C LEU A 264 8.19 -6.14 -4.99
N ALA A 265 8.77 -5.09 -4.41
CA ALA A 265 8.79 -4.94 -2.96
C ALA A 265 7.38 -4.70 -2.43
N ASP A 266 7.04 -5.33 -1.30
CA ASP A 266 5.75 -5.13 -0.62
C ASP A 266 5.90 -4.06 0.47
N VAL A 267 5.25 -2.91 0.26
CA VAL A 267 5.26 -1.77 1.18
C VAL A 267 3.93 -1.59 1.92
N THR A 268 3.13 -2.65 2.04
CA THR A 268 1.88 -2.63 2.81
C THR A 268 2.11 -2.07 4.21
N GLY A 269 1.47 -0.93 4.54
CA GLY A 269 1.57 -0.31 5.85
C GLY A 269 2.98 0.19 6.23
N ALA A 270 3.92 0.25 5.28
CA ALA A 270 5.22 0.86 5.53
C ALA A 270 5.10 2.37 5.73
N ASP A 271 5.82 2.90 6.70
CA ASP A 271 5.86 4.34 7.00
C ASP A 271 6.99 5.01 6.21
N LEU A 272 6.62 5.72 5.14
CA LEU A 272 7.54 6.44 4.24
C LEU A 272 7.63 7.94 4.56
N ARG A 273 7.19 8.41 5.72
CA ARG A 273 7.25 9.84 6.09
C ARG A 273 8.67 10.39 5.97
N GLY A 274 8.84 11.41 5.10
CA GLY A 274 10.13 12.05 4.86
C GLY A 274 11.19 11.17 4.20
N ALA A 275 10.90 9.92 3.82
CA ALA A 275 11.84 9.07 3.07
C ALA A 275 12.22 9.74 1.75
N ASP A 276 13.48 9.62 1.34
CA ASP A 276 14.01 10.20 0.11
C ASP A 276 13.97 9.17 -1.01
N LEU A 277 12.97 9.28 -1.89
CA LEU A 277 12.71 8.40 -3.02
C LEU A 277 13.22 8.97 -4.36
N ARG A 278 14.04 10.03 -4.35
CA ARG A 278 14.52 10.67 -5.60
C ARG A 278 15.25 9.67 -6.49
N GLY A 279 14.79 9.56 -7.74
CA GLY A 279 15.32 8.62 -8.71
C GLY A 279 15.03 7.13 -8.42
N ALA A 280 14.29 6.78 -7.37
CA ALA A 280 13.92 5.39 -7.07
C ALA A 280 12.93 4.83 -8.10
N ASP A 281 12.94 3.52 -8.30
CA ASP A 281 11.99 2.83 -9.16
C ASP A 281 10.88 2.14 -8.33
N LEU A 282 9.69 2.75 -8.34
CA LEU A 282 8.49 2.26 -7.65
C LEU A 282 7.43 1.71 -8.61
N ARG A 283 7.71 1.65 -9.93
CA ARG A 283 6.71 1.32 -10.96
C ARG A 283 6.01 -0.01 -10.75
N ARG A 284 6.66 -0.96 -10.10
CA ARG A 284 6.15 -2.30 -9.82
C ARG A 284 6.09 -2.62 -8.33
N THR A 285 6.21 -1.63 -7.46
CA THR A 285 6.07 -1.80 -6.01
C THR A 285 4.66 -2.26 -5.67
N LEU A 286 4.55 -3.25 -4.80
CA LEU A 286 3.27 -3.85 -4.41
C LEU A 286 2.63 -3.06 -3.27
N PHE A 287 1.31 -2.85 -3.37
CA PHE A 287 0.49 -2.24 -2.32
C PHE A 287 0.93 -0.83 -1.92
N LEU A 288 1.57 -0.11 -2.83
CA LEU A 288 1.90 1.29 -2.66
C LEU A 288 0.67 2.16 -2.93
N HIS A 289 0.31 3.04 -2.00
CA HIS A 289 -0.81 3.98 -2.14
C HIS A 289 -0.37 5.44 -2.13
N GLN A 290 -1.27 6.34 -2.55
CA GLN A 290 -0.95 7.74 -2.83
C GLN A 290 -0.38 8.47 -1.61
N THR A 291 -0.94 8.27 -0.42
CA THR A 291 -0.50 8.98 0.79
C THR A 291 0.91 8.60 1.25
N GLN A 292 1.41 7.41 0.91
CA GLN A 292 2.81 7.07 1.14
C GLN A 292 3.74 7.93 0.28
N LEU A 293 3.35 8.23 -0.98
CA LEU A 293 4.09 9.15 -1.85
C LEU A 293 3.97 10.59 -1.35
N ASP A 294 2.76 11.01 -0.97
CA ASP A 294 2.51 12.36 -0.46
C ASP A 294 3.30 12.64 0.82
N ALA A 295 3.59 11.59 1.60
CA ALA A 295 4.40 11.67 2.81
C ALA A 295 5.91 11.66 2.57
N ALA A 296 6.37 11.19 1.41
CA ALA A 296 7.79 11.05 1.07
C ALA A 296 8.33 12.26 0.30
N ARG A 297 9.63 12.21 -0.05
CA ARG A 297 10.31 13.12 -0.96
C ARG A 297 10.66 12.37 -2.24
N GLY A 298 10.44 12.98 -3.39
CA GLY A 298 10.80 12.40 -4.68
C GLY A 298 11.17 13.48 -5.68
N ASP A 299 11.39 13.10 -6.92
CA ASP A 299 11.69 14.01 -8.03
C ASP A 299 11.04 13.52 -9.34
N THR A 300 11.32 14.21 -10.44
CA THR A 300 10.81 13.86 -11.77
C THR A 300 11.36 12.53 -12.28
N ARG A 301 12.48 12.05 -11.75
CA ARG A 301 13.11 10.77 -12.13
C ARG A 301 12.57 9.58 -11.36
N THR A 302 11.85 9.81 -10.25
CA THR A 302 11.23 8.73 -9.49
C THR A 302 10.19 8.01 -10.35
N GLY A 303 10.37 6.73 -10.59
CA GLY A 303 9.43 5.90 -11.34
C GLY A 303 8.21 5.54 -10.50
N LEU A 304 6.99 5.83 -10.98
CA LEU A 304 5.74 5.57 -10.26
C LEU A 304 4.85 4.58 -11.00
N PRO A 305 4.00 3.80 -10.28
CA PRO A 305 2.91 3.07 -10.89
C PRO A 305 1.98 4.01 -11.66
N GLN A 306 1.43 3.56 -12.80
CA GLN A 306 0.51 4.37 -13.62
C GLN A 306 -0.79 4.76 -12.89
N THR A 307 -1.14 4.03 -11.84
CA THR A 307 -2.33 4.29 -11.02
C THR A 307 -2.15 5.39 -9.99
N LEU A 308 -0.91 5.85 -9.76
CA LEU A 308 -0.59 6.88 -8.77
C LEU A 308 -0.12 8.16 -9.44
N THR A 309 -0.38 9.28 -8.77
CA THR A 309 -0.04 10.62 -9.25
C THR A 309 1.23 11.12 -8.56
N ARG A 310 2.11 11.76 -9.32
CA ARG A 310 3.29 12.42 -8.75
C ARG A 310 2.86 13.57 -7.85
N PRO A 311 3.28 13.58 -6.55
CA PRO A 311 2.98 14.69 -5.66
C PRO A 311 3.54 16.01 -6.19
N ALA A 312 2.77 17.09 -6.09
CA ALA A 312 3.17 18.40 -6.61
C ALA A 312 4.49 18.92 -6.01
N HIS A 313 4.75 18.64 -4.74
CA HIS A 313 6.01 19.04 -4.07
C HIS A 313 7.26 18.28 -4.58
N TRP A 314 7.12 17.22 -5.40
CA TRP A 314 8.25 16.51 -6.02
C TRP A 314 8.77 17.19 -7.29
N THR A 315 8.02 18.12 -7.85
CA THR A 315 8.38 18.87 -9.06
C THR A 315 9.09 20.18 -8.74
N ALA A 316 9.07 20.62 -7.47
CA ALA A 316 9.80 21.79 -7.04
C ALA A 316 11.31 21.53 -7.17
N LEU A 317 12.02 22.39 -7.88
CA LEU A 317 13.49 22.40 -7.91
C LEU A 317 14.00 22.45 -6.46
N PRO A 318 15.08 21.73 -6.12
CA PRO A 318 15.65 21.80 -4.79
C PRO A 318 15.95 23.27 -4.49
N LEU A 319 15.35 23.80 -3.41
CA LEU A 319 15.76 25.09 -2.86
C LEU A 319 17.28 25.01 -2.69
N THR A 320 18.00 25.90 -3.35
CA THR A 320 19.45 26.05 -3.21
C THR A 320 19.78 26.01 -1.71
N PRO A 321 20.71 25.17 -1.24
CA PRO A 321 21.03 25.14 0.17
C PRO A 321 21.39 26.54 0.62
N VAL A 322 20.63 27.08 1.58
CA VAL A 322 20.97 28.34 2.23
C VAL A 322 22.36 28.11 2.83
N ARG A 323 23.37 28.76 2.24
CA ARG A 323 24.73 28.79 2.79
C ARG A 323 24.58 29.32 4.22
N GLN A 324 24.80 28.46 5.20
CA GLN A 324 24.94 28.91 6.57
C GLN A 324 26.10 29.90 6.59
N PRO A 325 25.91 31.12 7.17
CA PRO A 325 27.01 32.06 7.30
C PRO A 325 28.10 31.42 8.14
N ALA A 326 29.33 31.42 7.62
CA ALA A 326 30.49 30.91 8.32
C ALA A 326 30.55 31.51 9.74
N ARG A 327 30.56 30.67 10.77
CA ARG A 327 30.78 31.10 12.15
C ARG A 327 32.12 31.85 12.19
N ARG A 328 32.03 33.18 12.33
CA ARG A 328 33.24 34.00 12.60
C ARG A 328 33.86 33.45 13.86
N GLY A 329 35.04 32.83 13.71
CA GLY A 329 35.86 32.43 14.85
C GLY A 329 36.15 33.62 15.73
N ARG A 330 35.78 33.57 17.00
CA ARG A 330 36.31 34.48 18.01
C ARG A 330 37.81 34.29 18.09
N ARG A 331 38.58 35.25 17.60
CA ARG A 331 39.99 35.37 17.94
C ARG A 331 40.07 35.73 19.46
N ARG A 332 40.84 34.97 20.19
CA ARG A 332 41.31 35.34 21.56
C ARG A 332 42.38 36.39 21.47
#